data_b24f00794b925e626a74f43b576a4d1f
#
_entry.id   b24f00794b925e626a74f43b576a4d1f
#
_cell.length_a   1.000
_cell.length_b   1.000
_cell.length_c   1.000
_cell.angle_alpha   90.00
_cell.angle_beta   90.00
_cell.angle_gamma   90.00
#
_symmetry.space_group_name_H-M   'P 1'
#
loop_
_entity.id
_entity.type
_entity.pdbx_description
1 polymer ?
#
loop_
_entity_poly.entity_id
_entity_poly.type
_entity_poly.pdbx_seq_one_letter_code
_entity_poly.pdbx_strand_id
1 'polypeptide(L)'
;MSGGVDSSLAAKLMVGDGFECIGCTMKLYDNEDVGIERSRTCCSLDDVEDARSVAYKLGMHFYVLNFTQDFHETVIRRFIRSYEKGITPNPCIDCNRYMKFGKLFERAEILGCDYVVTALCENRGTQRQLRPEKKRSMKQKIKAMSCIR
;
A
#
# COMPACT_ATOMS: atom_id res chain seq x y z
N MET A 1 -4.25 3.14 0.08
CA MET A 1 -4.55 4.58 -0.16
C MET A 1 -4.33 5.32 1.13
N SER A 2 -3.89 6.58 1.08
CA SER A 2 -3.66 7.43 2.26
C SER A 2 -4.72 8.54 2.39
N GLY A 3 -5.71 8.59 1.53
CA GLY A 3 -6.64 9.73 1.46
C GLY A 3 -6.06 11.00 0.80
N GLY A 4 -4.74 11.08 0.65
CA GLY A 4 -4.07 12.22 0.02
C GLY A 4 -4.36 12.35 -1.49
N VAL A 5 -4.04 13.53 -2.05
CA VAL A 5 -4.36 13.90 -3.44
C VAL A 5 -3.77 12.93 -4.46
N ASP A 6 -2.50 12.58 -4.33
CA ASP A 6 -1.80 11.70 -5.29
C ASP A 6 -2.42 10.31 -5.36
N SER A 7 -2.76 9.75 -4.18
CA SER A 7 -3.40 8.44 -4.10
C SER A 7 -4.80 8.44 -4.71
N SER A 8 -5.53 9.49 -4.44
CA SER A 8 -6.90 9.65 -4.94
C SER A 8 -6.91 9.86 -6.45
N LEU A 9 -5.95 10.64 -6.97
CA LEU A 9 -5.79 10.87 -8.40
C LEU A 9 -5.42 9.57 -9.13
N ALA A 10 -4.44 8.82 -8.62
CA ALA A 10 -4.06 7.54 -9.22
C ALA A 10 -5.24 6.56 -9.26
N ALA A 11 -6.00 6.43 -8.17
CA ALA A 11 -7.20 5.60 -8.14
C ALA A 11 -8.25 6.08 -9.15
N LYS A 12 -8.49 7.39 -9.25
CA LYS A 12 -9.45 7.98 -10.20
C LYS A 12 -9.05 7.69 -11.66
N LEU A 13 -7.77 7.81 -11.99
CA LEU A 13 -7.27 7.52 -13.34
C LEU A 13 -7.49 6.06 -13.70
N MET A 14 -7.15 5.13 -12.79
CA MET A 14 -7.33 3.70 -13.04
C MET A 14 -8.81 3.32 -13.21
N VAL A 15 -9.70 3.86 -12.39
CA VAL A 15 -11.16 3.66 -12.56
C VAL A 15 -11.63 4.26 -13.89
N GLY A 16 -11.12 5.45 -14.26
CA GLY A 16 -11.43 6.11 -15.53
C GLY A 16 -10.98 5.31 -16.74
N ASP A 17 -9.87 4.60 -16.64
CA ASP A 17 -9.36 3.69 -17.69
C ASP A 17 -10.11 2.34 -17.72
N GLY A 18 -11.13 2.16 -16.89
CA GLY A 18 -11.98 0.98 -16.89
C GLY A 18 -11.49 -0.22 -16.09
N PHE A 19 -10.48 -0.03 -15.22
CA PHE A 19 -10.03 -1.08 -14.32
C PHE A 19 -11.02 -1.30 -13.17
N GLU A 20 -11.22 -2.56 -12.78
CA GLU A 20 -11.88 -2.88 -11.51
C GLU A 20 -10.89 -2.67 -10.37
N CYS A 21 -11.07 -1.60 -9.59
CA CYS A 21 -10.11 -1.20 -8.59
C CYS A 21 -10.52 -1.60 -7.18
N ILE A 22 -9.52 -2.01 -6.39
CA ILE A 22 -9.65 -2.23 -4.95
C ILE A 22 -8.74 -1.22 -4.24
N GLY A 23 -9.33 -0.39 -3.36
CA GLY A 23 -8.58 0.50 -2.48
C GLY A 23 -8.09 -0.26 -1.26
N CYS A 24 -6.85 -0.05 -0.85
CA CYS A 24 -6.36 -0.59 0.40
C CYS A 24 -5.48 0.40 1.17
N THR A 25 -5.52 0.29 2.50
CA THR A 25 -4.60 0.96 3.42
C THR A 25 -3.93 -0.10 4.29
N MET A 26 -2.63 0.04 4.52
CA MET A 26 -1.88 -0.86 5.40
C MET A 26 -1.85 -0.27 6.81
N LYS A 27 -2.33 -1.04 7.81
CA LYS A 27 -2.11 -0.75 9.21
C LYS A 27 -0.78 -1.38 9.62
N LEU A 28 0.21 -0.55 9.96
CA LEU A 28 1.58 -0.99 10.25
C LEU A 28 1.91 -1.00 11.74
N TYR A 29 1.19 -0.22 12.56
CA TYR A 29 1.37 -0.13 14.02
C TYR A 29 0.05 0.28 14.68
N ASP A 30 -0.05 0.04 15.96
CA ASP A 30 -1.14 0.53 16.80
C ASP A 30 -0.73 1.87 17.42
N ASN A 31 -1.66 2.83 17.50
CA ASN A 31 -1.37 4.18 18.03
C ASN A 31 -0.96 4.15 19.51
N GLU A 32 -1.33 3.11 20.22
CA GLU A 32 -0.98 2.91 21.65
C GLU A 32 0.50 2.58 21.82
N ASP A 33 1.12 1.90 20.85
CA ASP A 33 2.52 1.46 20.92
C ASP A 33 3.53 2.59 20.68
N VAL A 34 3.11 3.69 20.07
CA VAL A 34 4.04 4.73 19.58
C VAL A 34 4.04 5.97 20.45
N GLY A 35 3.10 6.13 21.39
CA GLY A 35 3.04 7.25 22.33
C GLY A 35 2.97 8.64 21.66
N ILE A 36 2.65 8.70 20.38
CA ILE A 36 2.59 9.93 19.59
C ILE A 36 1.13 10.38 19.49
N GLU A 37 0.87 11.64 19.79
CA GLU A 37 -0.44 12.25 19.60
C GLU A 37 -0.97 12.04 18.17
N ARG A 38 -2.28 11.83 18.06
CA ARG A 38 -3.07 11.36 16.91
C ARG A 38 -2.85 12.07 15.57
N SER A 39 -2.06 13.11 15.47
CA SER A 39 -2.11 14.04 14.33
C SER A 39 -1.02 13.91 13.25
N ARG A 40 -0.03 13.00 13.36
CA ARG A 40 1.11 12.99 12.43
C ARG A 40 1.68 11.62 12.08
N THR A 41 0.91 10.57 12.15
CA THR A 41 1.40 9.23 11.82
C THR A 41 0.95 8.78 10.43
N CYS A 42 1.78 8.00 9.72
CA CYS A 42 1.53 7.55 8.34
C CYS A 42 0.27 6.70 8.13
N CYS A 43 -0.47 6.35 9.19
CA CYS A 43 -1.66 5.49 9.17
C CYS A 43 -2.61 5.91 10.29
N SER A 44 -2.92 7.20 10.40
CA SER A 44 -3.91 7.69 11.37
C SER A 44 -5.31 7.16 11.03
N LEU A 45 -6.20 7.13 12.00
CA LEU A 45 -7.60 6.77 11.76
C LEU A 45 -8.25 7.74 10.74
N ASP A 46 -7.86 9.01 10.79
CA ASP A 46 -8.35 10.04 9.88
C ASP A 46 -7.91 9.75 8.43
N ASP A 47 -6.65 9.32 8.21
CA ASP A 47 -6.16 8.93 6.88
C ASP A 47 -6.91 7.71 6.33
N VAL A 48 -7.31 6.77 7.19
CA VAL A 48 -8.10 5.60 6.80
C VAL A 48 -9.51 6.01 6.39
N GLU A 49 -10.15 6.92 7.14
CA GLU A 49 -11.49 7.42 6.81
C GLU A 49 -11.49 8.25 5.53
N ASP A 50 -10.48 9.10 5.34
CA ASP A 50 -10.29 9.86 4.10
C ASP A 50 -10.12 8.92 2.89
N ALA A 51 -9.27 7.91 3.02
CA ALA A 51 -9.07 6.91 1.98
C ALA A 51 -10.35 6.12 1.67
N ARG A 52 -11.11 5.76 2.71
CA ARG A 52 -12.41 5.08 2.58
C ARG A 52 -13.42 5.96 1.85
N SER A 53 -13.49 7.24 2.22
CA SER A 53 -14.40 8.21 1.61
C SER A 53 -14.12 8.37 0.11
N VAL A 54 -12.84 8.45 -0.27
CA VAL A 54 -12.43 8.52 -1.68
C VAL A 54 -12.80 7.23 -2.41
N ALA A 55 -12.49 6.07 -1.84
CA ALA A 55 -12.82 4.78 -2.45
C ALA A 55 -14.33 4.63 -2.67
N TYR A 56 -15.13 5.02 -1.70
CA TYR A 56 -16.60 5.02 -1.81
C TYR A 56 -17.10 5.92 -2.95
N LYS A 57 -16.58 7.15 -3.05
CA LYS A 57 -16.93 8.08 -4.13
C LYS A 57 -16.56 7.55 -5.53
N LEU A 58 -15.53 6.73 -5.63
CA LEU A 58 -15.09 6.09 -6.87
C LEU A 58 -15.77 4.74 -7.14
N GLY A 59 -16.66 4.28 -6.25
CA GLY A 59 -17.33 2.99 -6.38
C GLY A 59 -16.40 1.78 -6.20
N MET A 60 -15.31 1.95 -5.45
CA MET A 60 -14.30 0.91 -5.21
C MET A 60 -14.54 0.19 -3.88
N HIS A 61 -14.25 -1.11 -3.84
CA HIS A 61 -14.10 -1.80 -2.57
C HIS A 61 -12.87 -1.30 -1.83
N PHE A 62 -12.97 -1.19 -0.49
CA PHE A 62 -11.88 -0.69 0.34
C PHE A 62 -11.58 -1.64 1.49
N TYR A 63 -10.30 -1.95 1.69
CA TYR A 63 -9.82 -2.84 2.76
C TYR A 63 -8.71 -2.18 3.58
N VAL A 64 -8.74 -2.42 4.89
CA VAL A 64 -7.63 -2.13 5.79
C VAL A 64 -6.89 -3.45 6.03
N LEU A 65 -5.64 -3.50 5.61
CA LEU A 65 -4.79 -4.68 5.75
C LEU A 65 -3.92 -4.53 6.99
N ASN A 66 -4.11 -5.42 7.97
CA ASN A 66 -3.32 -5.41 9.20
C ASN A 66 -1.99 -6.14 8.96
N PHE A 67 -0.89 -5.39 9.03
CA PHE A 67 0.48 -5.87 8.92
C PHE A 67 1.33 -5.47 10.13
N THR A 68 0.73 -5.20 11.28
CA THR A 68 1.41 -4.73 12.49
C THR A 68 2.53 -5.70 12.92
N GLN A 69 2.23 -7.00 12.95
CA GLN A 69 3.21 -8.02 13.32
C GLN A 69 4.34 -8.12 12.29
N ASP A 70 4.01 -8.21 10.99
CA ASP A 70 5.02 -8.26 9.92
C ASP A 70 5.92 -7.04 9.96
N PHE A 71 5.37 -5.85 10.19
CA PHE A 71 6.13 -4.60 10.30
C PHE A 71 7.09 -4.63 11.48
N HIS A 72 6.62 -5.06 12.65
CA HIS A 72 7.48 -5.18 13.83
C HIS A 72 8.66 -6.13 13.57
N GLU A 73 8.42 -7.29 12.98
CA GLU A 73 9.45 -8.29 12.75
C GLU A 73 10.45 -7.88 11.66
N THR A 74 9.97 -7.30 10.57
CA THR A 74 10.81 -7.02 9.41
C THR A 74 11.44 -5.64 9.41
N VAL A 75 10.79 -4.64 10.01
CA VAL A 75 11.28 -3.26 10.00
C VAL A 75 11.80 -2.86 11.38
N ILE A 76 10.97 -2.97 12.43
CA ILE A 76 11.35 -2.46 13.76
C ILE A 76 12.52 -3.25 14.35
N ARG A 77 12.49 -4.58 14.31
CA ARG A 77 13.61 -5.41 14.81
C ARG A 77 14.92 -5.13 14.08
N ARG A 78 14.88 -4.90 12.76
CA ARG A 78 16.07 -4.56 11.97
C ARG A 78 16.61 -3.19 12.35
N PHE A 79 15.70 -2.22 12.53
CA PHE A 79 16.03 -0.88 12.96
C PHE A 79 16.78 -0.90 14.30
N ILE A 80 16.24 -1.58 15.32
CA ILE A 80 16.87 -1.72 16.64
C ILE A 80 18.25 -2.36 16.51
N ARG A 81 18.36 -3.51 15.84
CA ARG A 81 19.65 -4.21 15.64
C ARG A 81 20.72 -3.38 14.94
N SER A 82 20.31 -2.48 14.05
CA SER A 82 21.25 -1.60 13.36
C SER A 82 21.80 -0.55 14.30
N TYR A 83 20.96 0.04 15.15
CA TYR A 83 21.40 0.97 16.18
C TYR A 83 22.32 0.31 17.22
N GLU A 84 22.02 -0.89 17.66
CA GLU A 84 22.87 -1.68 18.56
C GLU A 84 24.28 -1.90 17.98
N LYS A 85 24.41 -1.93 16.65
CA LYS A 85 25.69 -2.04 15.93
C LYS A 85 26.33 -0.69 15.59
N GLY A 86 25.78 0.43 16.05
CA GLY A 86 26.27 1.77 15.73
C GLY A 86 26.01 2.22 14.29
N ILE A 87 25.11 1.55 13.57
CA ILE A 87 24.72 1.90 12.20
C ILE A 87 23.44 2.73 12.25
N THR A 88 23.37 3.82 11.50
CA THR A 88 22.14 4.62 11.37
C THR A 88 21.27 4.04 10.24
N PRO A 89 20.17 3.30 10.54
CA PRO A 89 19.32 2.70 9.54
C PRO A 89 18.29 3.70 8.98
N ASN A 90 17.81 3.41 7.77
CA ASN A 90 16.65 4.09 7.22
C ASN A 90 15.46 3.09 7.15
N PRO A 91 14.52 3.14 8.12
CA PRO A 91 13.41 2.19 8.19
C PRO A 91 12.45 2.30 7.00
N CYS A 92 12.42 3.43 6.29
CA CYS A 92 11.57 3.61 5.11
C CYS A 92 12.00 2.70 3.96
N ILE A 93 13.30 2.42 3.83
CA ILE A 93 13.82 1.51 2.79
C ILE A 93 13.31 0.09 3.04
N ASP A 94 13.43 -0.39 4.29
CA ASP A 94 12.96 -1.71 4.68
C ASP A 94 11.42 -1.82 4.57
N CYS A 95 10.70 -0.79 5.00
CA CYS A 95 9.25 -0.71 4.86
C CYS A 95 8.83 -0.79 3.38
N ASN A 96 9.46 -0.04 2.49
CA ASN A 96 9.17 -0.11 1.07
C ASN A 96 9.43 -1.51 0.51
N ARG A 97 10.59 -2.09 0.82
CA ARG A 97 11.03 -3.39 0.29
C ARG A 97 10.15 -4.54 0.77
N TYR A 98 9.95 -4.66 2.08
CA TYR A 98 9.33 -5.84 2.68
C TYR A 98 7.81 -5.71 2.82
N MET A 99 7.32 -4.51 3.14
CA MET A 99 5.88 -4.32 3.35
C MET A 99 5.19 -3.94 2.04
N LYS A 100 5.57 -2.82 1.42
CA LYS A 100 4.85 -2.30 0.25
C LYS A 100 5.06 -3.14 -1.00
N PHE A 101 6.29 -3.61 -1.26
CA PHE A 101 6.60 -4.43 -2.43
C PHE A 101 6.72 -5.94 -2.12
N GLY A 102 6.61 -6.34 -0.86
CA GLY A 102 6.53 -7.73 -0.43
C GLY A 102 5.10 -8.12 -0.08
N LYS A 103 4.71 -7.85 1.15
CA LYS A 103 3.41 -8.27 1.71
C LYS A 103 2.19 -7.77 0.96
N LEU A 104 2.27 -6.56 0.40
CA LEU A 104 1.17 -6.02 -0.39
C LEU A 104 0.96 -6.81 -1.69
N PHE A 105 2.04 -7.22 -2.36
CA PHE A 105 1.94 -8.06 -3.56
C PHE A 105 1.37 -9.44 -3.26
N GLU A 106 1.78 -10.07 -2.15
CA GLU A 106 1.19 -11.34 -1.69
C GLU A 106 -0.33 -11.21 -1.50
N ARG A 107 -0.78 -10.10 -0.90
CA ARG A 107 -2.21 -9.83 -0.73
C ARG A 107 -2.94 -9.56 -2.04
N ALA A 108 -2.29 -8.85 -2.96
CA ALA A 108 -2.84 -8.60 -4.29
C ALA A 108 -3.09 -9.91 -5.05
N GLU A 109 -2.14 -10.85 -4.99
CA GLU A 109 -2.29 -12.18 -5.59
C GLU A 109 -3.46 -12.96 -4.98
N ILE A 110 -3.59 -12.96 -3.64
CA ILE A 110 -4.70 -13.63 -2.93
C ILE A 110 -6.05 -13.02 -3.33
N LEU A 111 -6.12 -11.71 -3.53
CA LEU A 111 -7.33 -11.00 -3.95
C LEU A 111 -7.60 -11.14 -5.46
N GLY A 112 -6.70 -11.80 -6.19
CA GLY A 112 -6.81 -11.99 -7.64
C GLY A 112 -6.63 -10.69 -8.43
N CYS A 113 -5.80 -9.78 -7.92
CA CYS A 113 -5.46 -8.55 -8.61
C CYS A 113 -4.31 -8.78 -9.60
N ASP A 114 -4.42 -8.20 -10.79
CA ASP A 114 -3.40 -8.29 -11.84
C ASP A 114 -2.30 -7.23 -11.67
N TYR A 115 -2.62 -6.12 -11.01
CA TYR A 115 -1.71 -4.98 -10.82
C TYR A 115 -1.79 -4.41 -9.41
N VAL A 116 -0.65 -3.89 -8.94
CA VAL A 116 -0.58 -3.00 -7.77
C VAL A 116 -0.20 -1.61 -8.25
N VAL A 117 -1.03 -0.62 -7.92
CA VAL A 117 -0.84 0.77 -8.33
C VAL A 117 -0.44 1.59 -7.13
N THR A 118 0.66 2.33 -7.25
CA THR A 118 1.14 3.27 -6.24
C THR A 118 1.39 4.64 -6.88
N ALA A 119 1.25 5.73 -6.12
CA ALA A 119 1.57 7.10 -6.59
C ALA A 119 3.06 7.42 -6.45
N LEU A 120 3.93 6.44 -6.36
CA LEU A 120 5.35 6.70 -6.45
C LEU A 120 5.65 7.17 -7.87
N CYS A 121 5.91 8.48 -8.01
CA CYS A 121 6.61 9.03 -9.16
C CYS A 121 8.05 8.52 -9.11
N GLU A 122 8.28 7.31 -9.55
CA GLU A 122 9.64 6.84 -9.79
C GLU A 122 9.98 7.09 -11.24
N ASN A 123 10.91 8.00 -11.45
CA ASN A 123 11.62 8.09 -12.71
C ASN A 123 12.29 6.75 -12.99
N ARG A 124 11.77 6.06 -14.01
CA ARG A 124 12.35 4.94 -14.74
C ARG A 124 12.51 3.60 -14.03
N GLY A 125 11.64 2.68 -14.37
CA GLY A 125 12.11 1.36 -14.79
C GLY A 125 12.02 0.23 -13.79
N THR A 126 11.02 0.15 -12.91
CA THR A 126 10.66 -1.16 -12.36
C THR A 126 9.15 -1.23 -12.09
N GLN A 127 8.38 -1.21 -13.15
CA GLN A 127 7.10 -1.89 -13.12
C GLN A 127 7.41 -3.38 -12.99
N ARG A 128 7.46 -3.91 -11.79
CA ARG A 128 7.22 -5.33 -11.59
C ARG A 128 5.74 -5.55 -11.86
N GLN A 129 5.43 -5.76 -13.12
CA GLN A 129 4.20 -6.39 -13.53
C GLN A 129 4.13 -7.73 -12.77
N LEU A 130 3.07 -7.92 -12.00
CA LEU A 130 2.63 -9.26 -11.64
C LEU A 130 2.57 -10.00 -12.97
N ARG A 131 3.31 -11.10 -13.10
CA ARG A 131 3.57 -11.80 -14.37
C ARG A 131 2.33 -11.85 -15.24
N PRO A 132 2.37 -11.37 -16.48
CA PRO A 132 1.32 -11.62 -17.45
C PRO A 132 1.52 -13.03 -18.03
N GLU A 133 1.32 -14.06 -17.23
CA GLU A 133 1.13 -15.40 -17.74
C GLU A 133 -0.38 -15.70 -17.76
N LYS A 134 -1.05 -15.06 -18.66
CA LYS A 134 -2.21 -15.54 -19.43
C LYS A 134 -2.78 -14.34 -20.15
N LYS A 135 -2.56 -14.27 -21.45
CA LYS A 135 -3.44 -13.54 -22.36
C LYS A 135 -4.84 -14.10 -22.17
N ARG A 136 -5.60 -13.52 -21.26
CA ARG A 136 -7.02 -13.79 -21.14
C ARG A 136 -7.74 -12.95 -22.17
N SER A 137 -8.64 -13.62 -22.88
CA SER A 137 -9.58 -13.09 -23.86
C SER A 137 -10.14 -11.72 -23.43
N MET A 138 -10.27 -10.80 -24.37
CA MET A 138 -10.59 -9.36 -24.30
C MET A 138 -11.91 -8.97 -23.60
N LYS A 139 -12.44 -9.73 -22.66
CA LYS A 139 -13.69 -9.43 -21.91
C LYS A 139 -13.59 -9.60 -20.39
N GLN A 140 -12.43 -9.88 -19.81
CA GLN A 140 -12.30 -9.94 -18.36
C GLN A 140 -11.84 -8.59 -17.82
N LYS A 141 -12.60 -8.02 -16.87
CA LYS A 141 -12.23 -6.84 -16.11
C LYS A 141 -10.88 -7.11 -15.41
N ILE A 142 -9.90 -6.29 -15.69
CA ILE A 142 -8.58 -6.35 -15.06
C ILE A 142 -8.72 -5.75 -13.66
N LYS A 143 -8.36 -6.51 -12.63
CA LYS A 143 -8.38 -6.02 -11.25
C LYS A 143 -7.08 -5.32 -10.90
N ALA A 144 -7.19 -4.12 -10.38
CA ALA A 144 -6.05 -3.36 -9.89
C ALA A 144 -6.22 -3.02 -8.40
N MET A 145 -5.18 -3.25 -7.60
CA MET A 145 -5.14 -2.83 -6.20
C MET A 145 -4.40 -1.50 -6.10
N SER A 146 -5.11 -0.45 -5.67
CA SER A 146 -4.51 0.85 -5.38
C SER A 146 -4.12 0.92 -3.92
N CYS A 147 -2.82 0.86 -3.66
CA CYS A 147 -2.25 1.09 -2.35
C CYS A 147 -1.23 2.21 -2.44
N ILE A 148 -1.48 3.29 -1.72
CA ILE A 148 -0.54 4.39 -1.70
C ILE A 148 -0.38 4.87 -0.27
N ARG A 149 0.88 5.07 0.07
CA ARG A 149 1.21 5.93 1.15
C ARG A 149 0.85 7.31 0.80
#